data_c7beb369bcac421c5607793752c2b974
#
_entry.id   c7beb369bcac421c5607793752c2b974
#
_cell.length_a   1.000
_cell.length_b   1.000
_cell.length_c   1.000
_cell.angle_alpha   90.00
_cell.angle_beta   90.00
_cell.angle_gamma   90.00
#
_symmetry.space_group_name_H-M   'P 1'
#
loop_
_entity.id
_entity.type
_entity.pdbx_description
1 polymer ?
#
loop_
_entity_poly.entity_id
_entity_poly.type
_entity_poly.pdbx_seq_one_letter_code
_entity_poly.pdbx_strand_id
1 'polypeptide(L)'
;MHTKSLVLFFGLFFYGFWAGAQNFNKDRIPRVHTAQVGLGPSFMYADNGGGLRNFNFNIRPAGALSYNRKVNGFMDVRVTAGFQMIESQSPDVFRDSVLISWAETGQAFGVKGTAYHLDIMPVFYLFRYDRHISRRDWNVYAGLGLGVLSLKKEEVRLINQMPNIRKKSASRVYVPFRGGVSYRIGPHSDLALEGTFMATFADDIDGNEGFNRFNDHLFQAQVVFKRYLSPFPFWLKYLE
;
A
#
# COMPACT_ATOMS: atom_id res chain seq x y z
N MET A 1 26.40 -18.31 -2.33
CA MET A 1 26.87 -17.58 -3.55
C MET A 1 25.92 -16.45 -4.00
N HIS A 2 24.87 -16.09 -3.24
CA HIS A 2 23.81 -15.14 -3.68
C HIS A 2 23.96 -13.69 -3.16
N THR A 3 24.80 -13.44 -2.18
CA THR A 3 24.98 -12.10 -1.59
C THR A 3 25.74 -11.11 -2.50
N LYS A 4 26.65 -11.60 -3.34
CA LYS A 4 27.44 -10.72 -4.26
C LYS A 4 26.59 -10.16 -5.40
N SER A 5 25.60 -10.92 -5.89
CA SER A 5 24.69 -10.47 -6.96
C SER A 5 23.70 -9.39 -6.49
N LEU A 6 23.27 -9.44 -5.22
CA LEU A 6 22.36 -8.45 -4.65
C LEU A 6 23.04 -7.09 -4.46
N VAL A 7 24.30 -7.09 -4.02
CA VAL A 7 25.11 -5.86 -3.86
C VAL A 7 25.39 -5.22 -5.22
N LEU A 8 25.63 -6.01 -6.26
CA LEU A 8 25.86 -5.51 -7.63
C LEU A 8 24.57 -4.89 -8.21
N PHE A 9 23.41 -5.48 -7.96
CA PHE A 9 22.13 -4.97 -8.41
C PHE A 9 21.77 -3.63 -7.72
N PHE A 10 21.99 -3.53 -6.42
CA PHE A 10 21.82 -2.28 -5.68
C PHE A 10 22.85 -1.22 -6.12
N GLY A 11 24.09 -1.60 -6.35
CA GLY A 11 25.14 -0.69 -6.85
C GLY A 11 24.80 -0.09 -8.22
N LEU A 12 24.35 -0.90 -9.17
CA LEU A 12 23.92 -0.44 -10.49
C LEU A 12 22.65 0.45 -10.45
N PHE A 13 21.74 0.19 -9.52
CA PHE A 13 20.55 1.01 -9.31
C PHE A 13 20.92 2.41 -8.80
N PHE A 14 21.91 2.52 -7.89
CA PHE A 14 22.38 3.81 -7.39
C PHE A 14 23.28 4.56 -8.37
N TYR A 15 24.08 3.88 -9.19
CA TYR A 15 24.95 4.54 -10.19
C TYR A 15 24.16 5.25 -11.28
N GLY A 16 22.98 4.75 -11.66
CA GLY A 16 22.07 5.41 -12.61
C GLY A 16 21.54 6.77 -12.15
N PHE A 17 21.65 7.10 -10.87
CA PHE A 17 21.19 8.38 -10.32
C PHE A 17 22.18 9.55 -10.47
N TRP A 18 23.46 9.29 -10.72
CA TRP A 18 24.49 10.34 -10.75
C TRP A 18 24.84 10.86 -12.14
N ALA A 19 24.33 10.25 -13.19
CA ALA A 19 24.56 10.69 -14.57
C ALA A 19 23.60 11.84 -15.00
N GLY A 20 23.31 12.77 -14.12
CA GLY A 20 22.54 13.98 -14.40
C GLY A 20 23.42 15.07 -15.01
N ALA A 21 23.75 14.98 -16.30
CA ALA A 21 24.44 16.04 -17.01
C ALA A 21 23.72 17.40 -16.86
N GLN A 22 24.50 18.42 -16.53
CA GLN A 22 24.06 19.81 -16.41
C GLN A 22 23.52 20.31 -17.74
N ASN A 23 22.20 20.45 -17.85
CA ASN A 23 21.52 21.03 -19.00
C ASN A 23 20.89 22.34 -18.58
N PHE A 24 21.32 23.46 -19.16
CA PHE A 24 20.83 24.80 -18.88
C PHE A 24 19.38 25.06 -19.37
N ASN A 25 18.79 24.17 -20.15
CA ASN A 25 17.39 24.20 -20.60
C ASN A 25 16.41 23.57 -19.62
N LYS A 26 16.67 23.59 -18.31
CA LYS A 26 15.93 22.87 -17.27
C LYS A 26 14.56 23.46 -16.87
N ASP A 27 14.09 24.51 -17.51
CA ASP A 27 12.93 25.26 -17.04
C ASP A 27 11.57 24.59 -17.27
N ARG A 28 11.54 23.46 -18.00
CA ARG A 28 10.28 22.78 -18.32
C ARG A 28 10.41 21.26 -18.15
N ILE A 29 10.57 20.80 -16.90
CA ILE A 29 10.40 19.37 -16.62
C ILE A 29 8.90 19.09 -16.64
N PRO A 30 8.40 18.41 -17.65
CA PRO A 30 6.99 18.04 -17.67
C PRO A 30 6.75 17.04 -16.55
N ARG A 31 5.76 17.33 -15.70
CA ARG A 31 5.34 16.50 -14.57
C ARG A 31 3.96 15.94 -14.81
N VAL A 32 3.70 15.56 -16.05
CA VAL A 32 2.40 14.99 -16.44
C VAL A 32 2.27 13.55 -15.94
N HIS A 33 3.38 12.80 -15.98
CA HIS A 33 3.42 11.40 -15.62
C HIS A 33 4.38 11.17 -14.46
N THR A 34 3.96 10.40 -13.46
CA THR A 34 4.79 10.06 -12.31
C THR A 34 4.67 8.57 -12.00
N ALA A 35 5.81 7.87 -11.95
CA ALA A 35 5.88 6.52 -11.41
C ALA A 35 6.28 6.59 -9.94
N GLN A 36 5.76 5.68 -9.12
CA GLN A 36 6.03 5.62 -7.68
C GLN A 36 6.23 4.19 -7.22
N VAL A 37 7.13 4.02 -6.26
CA VAL A 37 7.38 2.75 -5.57
C VAL A 37 7.30 3.03 -4.08
N GLY A 38 6.44 2.32 -3.38
CA GLY A 38 6.26 2.41 -1.94
C GLY A 38 6.57 1.10 -1.25
N LEU A 39 7.26 1.17 -0.11
CA LEU A 39 7.54 0.04 0.77
C LEU A 39 7.36 0.47 2.22
N GLY A 40 6.86 -0.42 3.06
CA GLY A 40 6.70 -0.12 4.48
C GLY A 40 5.93 -1.16 5.27
N PRO A 41 5.67 -0.88 6.55
CA PRO A 41 4.87 -1.74 7.41
C PRO A 41 3.38 -1.64 7.09
N SER A 42 2.67 -2.70 7.43
CA SER A 42 1.22 -2.80 7.37
C SER A 42 0.67 -3.61 8.54
N PHE A 43 -0.61 -3.43 8.84
CA PHE A 43 -1.32 -4.23 9.83
C PHE A 43 -2.80 -4.37 9.46
N MET A 44 -3.44 -5.34 10.08
CA MET A 44 -4.86 -5.66 9.91
C MET A 44 -5.60 -5.29 11.18
N TYR A 45 -6.72 -4.57 11.04
CA TYR A 45 -7.69 -4.31 12.09
C TYR A 45 -8.91 -5.20 11.84
N ALA A 46 -9.04 -6.23 12.66
CA ALA A 46 -10.04 -7.28 12.54
C ALA A 46 -10.23 -7.94 13.92
N ASP A 47 -11.15 -8.86 14.07
CA ASP A 47 -11.46 -9.53 15.34
C ASP A 47 -10.25 -10.19 15.99
N ASN A 48 -9.43 -10.85 15.18
CA ASN A 48 -8.18 -11.48 15.62
C ASN A 48 -6.93 -10.68 15.18
N GLY A 49 -7.08 -9.48 14.60
CA GLY A 49 -6.00 -8.67 14.04
C GLY A 49 -5.27 -7.78 15.05
N GLY A 50 -5.85 -7.56 16.22
CA GLY A 50 -5.31 -6.67 17.26
C GLY A 50 -6.19 -5.45 17.51
N GLY A 51 -5.89 -4.70 18.59
CA GLY A 51 -6.68 -3.59 19.07
C GLY A 51 -5.99 -2.23 19.01
N LEU A 52 -6.71 -1.21 18.57
CA LEU A 52 -6.21 0.18 18.54
C LEU A 52 -5.89 0.74 19.92
N ARG A 53 -6.63 0.31 20.97
CA ARG A 53 -6.46 0.82 22.33
C ARG A 53 -5.05 0.60 22.88
N ASN A 54 -4.46 -0.56 22.60
CA ASN A 54 -3.14 -0.95 23.11
C ASN A 54 -2.08 -0.97 22.00
N PHE A 55 -2.47 -0.59 20.76
CA PHE A 55 -1.68 -0.70 19.55
C PHE A 55 -0.99 -2.07 19.39
N ASN A 56 -1.76 -3.10 19.64
CA ASN A 56 -1.30 -4.49 19.60
C ASN A 56 -1.62 -5.12 18.24
N PHE A 57 -0.78 -4.85 17.23
CA PHE A 57 -0.95 -5.36 15.89
C PHE A 57 0.27 -6.16 15.44
N ASN A 58 0.06 -7.22 14.67
CA ASN A 58 1.12 -7.87 13.94
C ASN A 58 1.53 -7.03 12.73
N ILE A 59 2.71 -6.42 12.84
CA ILE A 59 3.26 -5.60 11.77
C ILE A 59 3.89 -6.51 10.69
N ARG A 60 3.43 -6.36 9.45
CA ARG A 60 3.90 -7.13 8.30
C ARG A 60 4.29 -6.21 7.14
N PRO A 61 5.17 -6.65 6.22
CA PRO A 61 5.58 -5.83 5.09
C PRO A 61 4.46 -5.62 4.08
N ALA A 62 4.46 -4.44 3.47
CA ALA A 62 3.64 -4.08 2.33
C ALA A 62 4.46 -3.33 1.29
N GLY A 63 4.03 -3.44 0.03
CA GLY A 63 4.65 -2.72 -1.07
C GLY A 63 3.64 -2.36 -2.14
N ALA A 64 3.88 -1.25 -2.84
CA ALA A 64 3.01 -0.77 -3.90
C ALA A 64 3.78 -0.11 -5.03
N LEU A 65 3.25 -0.25 -6.24
CA LEU A 65 3.63 0.48 -7.43
C LEU A 65 2.46 1.37 -7.82
N SER A 66 2.72 2.64 -8.10
CA SER A 66 1.67 3.56 -8.52
C SER A 66 2.11 4.36 -9.75
N TYR A 67 1.11 4.69 -10.54
CA TYR A 67 1.25 5.59 -11.67
C TYR A 67 0.25 6.74 -11.53
N ASN A 68 0.76 7.98 -11.64
CA ASN A 68 -0.08 9.16 -11.58
C ASN A 68 -0.05 9.87 -12.93
N ARG A 69 -1.22 10.30 -13.37
CA ARG A 69 -1.40 11.25 -14.47
C ARG A 69 -1.95 12.56 -13.92
N LYS A 70 -1.23 13.64 -14.17
CA LYS A 70 -1.65 14.98 -13.78
C LYS A 70 -2.88 15.40 -14.59
N VAL A 71 -3.88 15.94 -13.88
CA VAL A 71 -5.08 16.55 -14.45
C VAL A 71 -4.93 18.07 -14.46
N ASN A 72 -4.48 18.64 -13.32
CA ASN A 72 -4.24 20.08 -13.17
C ASN A 72 -3.15 20.34 -12.11
N GLY A 73 -2.93 21.63 -11.73
CA GLY A 73 -1.88 22.00 -10.78
C GLY A 73 -2.07 21.48 -9.36
N PHE A 74 -3.26 20.99 -9.00
CA PHE A 74 -3.62 20.53 -7.66
C PHE A 74 -4.13 19.08 -7.62
N MET A 75 -4.34 18.42 -8.78
CA MET A 75 -4.98 17.11 -8.85
C MET A 75 -4.30 16.20 -9.85
N ASP A 76 -4.09 14.94 -9.42
CA ASP A 76 -3.72 13.80 -10.27
C ASP A 76 -4.81 12.73 -10.23
N VAL A 77 -4.82 11.86 -11.24
CA VAL A 77 -5.44 10.54 -11.15
C VAL A 77 -4.33 9.52 -10.93
N ARG A 78 -4.47 8.70 -9.90
CA ARG A 78 -3.52 7.65 -9.51
C ARG A 78 -4.13 6.27 -9.70
N VAL A 79 -3.35 5.38 -10.29
CA VAL A 79 -3.61 3.93 -10.27
C VAL A 79 -2.52 3.28 -9.44
N THR A 80 -2.90 2.40 -8.52
CA THR A 80 -1.97 1.70 -7.63
C THR A 80 -2.21 0.20 -7.68
N ALA A 81 -1.14 -0.58 -7.83
CA ALA A 81 -1.13 -2.02 -7.63
C ALA A 81 -0.14 -2.36 -6.52
N GLY A 82 -0.52 -3.24 -5.60
CA GLY A 82 0.36 -3.57 -4.49
C GLY A 82 -0.01 -4.86 -3.79
N PHE A 83 0.75 -5.13 -2.74
CA PHE A 83 0.52 -6.26 -1.85
C PHE A 83 0.71 -5.85 -0.39
N GLN A 84 0.06 -6.58 0.48
CA GLN A 84 0.18 -6.48 1.93
C GLN A 84 0.17 -7.88 2.54
N MET A 85 1.15 -8.22 3.33
CA MET A 85 1.09 -9.42 4.15
C MET A 85 0.19 -9.17 5.35
N ILE A 86 -0.67 -10.13 5.65
CA ILE A 86 -1.59 -10.09 6.78
C ILE A 86 -1.30 -11.26 7.73
N GLU A 87 -1.40 -11.01 9.02
CA GLU A 87 -1.30 -12.02 10.06
C GLU A 87 -2.08 -11.57 11.28
N SER A 88 -2.86 -12.49 11.84
CA SER A 88 -3.58 -12.28 13.09
C SER A 88 -2.65 -12.28 14.30
N GLN A 89 -3.15 -11.86 15.45
CA GLN A 89 -2.48 -12.01 16.73
C GLN A 89 -2.37 -13.48 17.15
N SER A 90 -1.41 -13.77 18.03
CA SER A 90 -1.33 -15.08 18.69
C SER A 90 -2.58 -15.32 19.55
N PRO A 91 -3.13 -16.53 19.57
CA PRO A 91 -4.27 -16.88 20.43
C PRO A 91 -4.07 -16.52 21.90
N ASP A 92 -2.85 -16.58 22.41
CA ASP A 92 -2.50 -16.30 23.82
C ASP A 92 -2.82 -14.87 24.27
N VAL A 93 -3.05 -13.95 23.33
CA VAL A 93 -3.41 -12.55 23.60
C VAL A 93 -4.90 -12.39 23.95
N PHE A 94 -5.72 -13.38 23.58
CA PHE A 94 -7.17 -13.34 23.76
C PHE A 94 -7.58 -13.99 25.08
N ARG A 95 -8.75 -13.58 25.61
CA ARG A 95 -9.34 -14.19 26.79
C ARG A 95 -9.87 -15.59 26.46
N ASP A 96 -9.77 -16.51 27.40
CA ASP A 96 -10.27 -17.89 27.25
C ASP A 96 -11.74 -17.95 26.80
N SER A 97 -12.59 -17.03 27.32
CA SER A 97 -14.00 -16.94 26.92
C SER A 97 -14.19 -16.65 25.42
N VAL A 98 -13.31 -15.87 24.82
CA VAL A 98 -13.34 -15.56 23.36
C VAL A 98 -12.90 -16.78 22.58
N LEU A 99 -11.82 -17.43 23.00
CA LEU A 99 -11.29 -18.64 22.36
C LEU A 99 -12.30 -19.80 22.42
N ILE A 100 -13.01 -19.98 23.54
CA ILE A 100 -14.10 -20.98 23.69
C ILE A 100 -15.22 -20.64 22.71
N SER A 101 -15.65 -19.38 22.63
CA SER A 101 -16.69 -18.96 21.69
C SER A 101 -16.29 -19.22 20.24
N TRP A 102 -15.02 -18.95 19.87
CA TRP A 102 -14.52 -19.25 18.52
C TRP A 102 -14.48 -20.76 18.23
N ALA A 103 -14.14 -21.59 19.24
CA ALA A 103 -14.18 -23.03 19.10
C ALA A 103 -15.61 -23.57 18.85
N GLU A 104 -16.57 -23.06 19.61
CA GLU A 104 -17.99 -23.44 19.48
C GLU A 104 -18.64 -22.98 18.18
N THR A 105 -18.29 -21.78 17.70
CA THR A 105 -18.84 -21.20 16.47
C THR A 105 -18.04 -21.54 15.22
N GLY A 106 -16.93 -22.29 15.35
CA GLY A 106 -16.08 -22.71 14.24
C GLY A 106 -15.30 -21.55 13.59
N GLN A 107 -15.04 -20.48 14.35
CA GLN A 107 -14.27 -19.32 13.88
C GLN A 107 -12.76 -19.64 13.76
N ALA A 108 -12.03 -18.76 13.07
CA ALA A 108 -10.58 -18.90 12.91
C ALA A 108 -9.83 -18.37 14.13
N PHE A 109 -8.94 -19.18 14.69
CA PHE A 109 -8.03 -18.81 15.77
C PHE A 109 -6.84 -17.99 15.28
N GLY A 110 -6.55 -18.10 14.00
CA GLY A 110 -5.46 -17.37 13.39
C GLY A 110 -5.56 -17.39 11.87
N VAL A 111 -5.06 -16.32 11.27
CA VAL A 111 -4.98 -16.14 9.83
C VAL A 111 -3.61 -15.65 9.44
N LYS A 112 -3.08 -16.19 8.36
CA LYS A 112 -1.87 -15.71 7.71
C LYS A 112 -2.05 -15.71 6.20
N GLY A 113 -1.63 -14.64 5.54
CA GLY A 113 -1.82 -14.56 4.10
C GLY A 113 -1.24 -13.32 3.44
N THR A 114 -1.65 -13.12 2.21
CA THR A 114 -1.29 -11.94 1.42
C THR A 114 -2.52 -11.38 0.74
N ALA A 115 -2.71 -10.09 0.88
CA ALA A 115 -3.70 -9.29 0.19
C ALA A 115 -3.03 -8.57 -0.98
N TYR A 116 -3.47 -8.85 -2.21
CA TYR A 116 -3.09 -8.09 -3.41
C TYR A 116 -4.18 -7.08 -3.69
N HIS A 117 -3.81 -5.87 -4.06
CA HIS A 117 -4.77 -4.80 -4.29
C HIS A 117 -4.48 -4.03 -5.57
N LEU A 118 -5.55 -3.54 -6.18
CA LEU A 118 -5.53 -2.64 -7.32
C LEU A 118 -6.57 -1.55 -7.08
N ASP A 119 -6.16 -0.28 -7.14
CA ASP A 119 -7.06 0.86 -6.93
C ASP A 119 -6.83 1.99 -7.92
N ILE A 120 -7.87 2.81 -8.07
CA ILE A 120 -7.83 4.07 -8.80
C ILE A 120 -8.41 5.17 -7.91
N MET A 121 -7.73 6.33 -7.88
CA MET A 121 -8.17 7.46 -7.07
C MET A 121 -7.75 8.80 -7.65
N PRO A 122 -8.56 9.87 -7.51
CA PRO A 122 -8.09 11.24 -7.55
C PRO A 122 -7.22 11.53 -6.32
N VAL A 123 -6.11 12.22 -6.52
CA VAL A 123 -5.20 12.67 -5.47
C VAL A 123 -5.09 14.18 -5.54
N PHE A 124 -5.40 14.85 -4.43
CA PHE A 124 -5.37 16.30 -4.31
C PHE A 124 -4.13 16.74 -3.54
N TYR A 125 -3.50 17.79 -4.02
CA TYR A 125 -2.31 18.40 -3.42
C TYR A 125 -2.64 19.74 -2.79
N LEU A 126 -2.10 19.99 -1.61
CA LEU A 126 -2.33 21.24 -0.90
C LEU A 126 -1.68 22.44 -1.62
N PHE A 127 -0.50 22.23 -2.17
CA PHE A 127 0.22 23.26 -2.91
C PHE A 127 0.36 22.88 -4.38
N ARG A 128 0.24 23.90 -5.23
CA ARG A 128 0.43 23.76 -6.67
C ARG A 128 1.84 23.26 -6.99
N TYR A 129 1.98 22.31 -7.91
CA TYR A 129 3.26 21.68 -8.21
C TYR A 129 3.54 21.52 -9.72
N ASP A 130 2.75 22.18 -10.57
CA ASP A 130 2.85 22.11 -12.03
C ASP A 130 4.07 22.85 -12.60
N ARG A 131 4.55 23.90 -11.90
CA ARG A 131 5.70 24.70 -12.32
C ARG A 131 6.92 24.41 -11.48
N HIS A 132 8.05 24.17 -12.14
CA HIS A 132 9.32 23.87 -11.46
C HIS A 132 9.80 25.04 -10.58
N ILE A 133 9.67 26.28 -11.05
CA ILE A 133 10.14 27.49 -10.38
C ILE A 133 9.36 27.80 -9.12
N SER A 134 8.04 27.58 -9.12
CA SER A 134 7.15 27.91 -7.99
C SER A 134 6.84 26.74 -7.07
N ARG A 135 7.45 25.59 -7.32
CA ARG A 135 7.22 24.39 -6.54
C ARG A 135 7.89 24.49 -5.16
N ARG A 136 7.11 24.25 -4.12
CA ARG A 136 7.63 24.10 -2.75
C ARG A 136 8.44 22.82 -2.60
N ASP A 137 9.37 22.80 -1.64
CA ASP A 137 10.19 21.63 -1.36
C ASP A 137 9.37 20.50 -0.74
N TRP A 138 8.29 20.83 -0.04
CA TRP A 138 7.36 19.87 0.53
C TRP A 138 5.93 20.11 0.06
N ASN A 139 5.14 19.05 -0.01
CA ASN A 139 3.71 19.12 -0.35
C ASN A 139 2.95 18.03 0.41
N VAL A 140 1.76 18.37 0.84
CA VAL A 140 0.80 17.44 1.44
C VAL A 140 -0.22 17.05 0.38
N TYR A 141 -0.61 15.79 0.40
CA TYR A 141 -1.62 15.28 -0.52
C TYR A 141 -2.52 14.27 0.16
N ALA A 142 -3.73 14.16 -0.36
CA ALA A 142 -4.69 13.14 0.05
C ALA A 142 -5.53 12.70 -1.15
N GLY A 143 -6.04 11.48 -1.09
CA GLY A 143 -6.91 10.90 -2.11
C GLY A 143 -7.87 9.88 -1.51
N LEU A 144 -9.01 9.74 -2.17
CA LEU A 144 -10.03 8.74 -1.89
C LEU A 144 -10.41 8.07 -3.21
N GLY A 145 -10.58 6.75 -3.23
CA GLY A 145 -10.82 6.04 -4.47
C GLY A 145 -11.64 4.78 -4.32
N LEU A 146 -11.55 3.93 -5.33
CA LEU A 146 -12.16 2.60 -5.35
C LEU A 146 -11.12 1.57 -5.78
N GLY A 147 -11.19 0.39 -5.19
CA GLY A 147 -10.26 -0.69 -5.50
C GLY A 147 -10.85 -2.07 -5.31
N VAL A 148 -10.10 -3.04 -5.81
CA VAL A 148 -10.36 -4.46 -5.62
C VAL A 148 -9.20 -5.09 -4.86
N LEU A 149 -9.55 -5.96 -3.92
CA LEU A 149 -8.65 -6.70 -3.06
C LEU A 149 -8.79 -8.19 -3.37
N SER A 150 -7.68 -8.88 -3.58
CA SER A 150 -7.63 -10.34 -3.73
C SER A 150 -6.80 -10.92 -2.60
N LEU A 151 -7.43 -11.71 -1.76
CA LEU A 151 -6.85 -12.33 -0.58
C LEU A 151 -6.49 -13.78 -0.87
N LYS A 152 -5.28 -14.17 -0.46
CA LYS A 152 -4.86 -15.57 -0.36
C LYS A 152 -4.43 -15.81 1.08
N LYS A 153 -5.20 -16.61 1.82
CA LYS A 153 -5.00 -16.80 3.26
C LYS A 153 -5.09 -18.26 3.68
N GLU A 154 -4.43 -18.56 4.77
CA GLU A 154 -4.52 -19.81 5.51
C GLU A 154 -5.19 -19.50 6.85
N GLU A 155 -6.30 -20.17 7.14
CA GLU A 155 -7.07 -20.06 8.39
C GLU A 155 -6.76 -21.25 9.27
N VAL A 156 -6.45 -21.03 10.53
CA VAL A 156 -6.31 -22.08 11.55
C VAL A 156 -7.62 -22.14 12.33
N ARG A 157 -8.33 -23.26 12.23
CA ARG A 157 -9.60 -23.52 12.95
C ARG A 157 -9.45 -24.77 13.81
N LEU A 158 -10.23 -24.90 14.87
CA LEU A 158 -10.33 -26.14 15.63
C LEU A 158 -11.52 -26.97 15.10
N ILE A 159 -11.23 -28.20 14.67
CA ILE A 159 -12.23 -29.19 14.33
C ILE A 159 -12.01 -30.40 15.24
N ASN A 160 -13.00 -30.76 16.04
CA ASN A 160 -12.87 -31.84 17.04
C ASN A 160 -11.65 -31.67 17.94
N GLN A 161 -11.40 -30.44 18.42
CA GLN A 161 -10.26 -30.04 19.26
C GLN A 161 -8.87 -30.23 18.58
N MET A 162 -8.83 -30.49 17.30
CA MET A 162 -7.59 -30.58 16.53
C MET A 162 -7.44 -29.36 15.61
N PRO A 163 -6.23 -28.75 15.54
CA PRO A 163 -5.96 -27.66 14.64
C PRO A 163 -6.06 -28.14 13.17
N ASN A 164 -6.90 -27.46 12.39
CA ASN A 164 -7.08 -27.70 10.98
C ASN A 164 -6.73 -26.43 10.20
N ILE A 165 -5.83 -26.55 9.21
CA ILE A 165 -5.42 -25.45 8.36
C ILE A 165 -6.22 -25.50 7.06
N ARG A 166 -6.98 -24.42 6.81
CA ARG A 166 -7.79 -24.27 5.61
C ARG A 166 -7.27 -23.13 4.74
N LYS A 167 -6.96 -23.42 3.48
CA LYS A 167 -6.60 -22.40 2.49
C LYS A 167 -7.86 -21.80 1.88
N LYS A 168 -7.95 -20.47 1.88
CA LYS A 168 -9.04 -19.73 1.26
C LYS A 168 -8.50 -18.62 0.36
N SER A 169 -9.28 -18.32 -0.69
CA SER A 169 -9.07 -17.16 -1.53
C SER A 169 -10.38 -16.39 -1.61
N ALA A 170 -10.32 -15.08 -1.50
CA ALA A 170 -11.48 -14.20 -1.57
C ALA A 170 -11.14 -12.93 -2.35
N SER A 171 -12.13 -12.38 -3.06
CA SER A 171 -11.99 -11.06 -3.70
C SER A 171 -13.05 -10.12 -3.14
N ARG A 172 -12.64 -8.89 -2.82
CA ARG A 172 -13.48 -7.87 -2.19
C ARG A 172 -13.25 -6.51 -2.81
N VAL A 173 -14.27 -5.68 -2.78
CA VAL A 173 -14.17 -4.26 -3.11
C VAL A 173 -13.77 -3.51 -1.85
N TYR A 174 -12.98 -2.45 -1.99
CA TYR A 174 -12.60 -1.59 -0.89
C TYR A 174 -12.51 -0.13 -1.33
N VAL A 175 -12.57 0.76 -0.34
CA VAL A 175 -12.36 2.19 -0.51
C VAL A 175 -11.02 2.55 0.11
N PRO A 176 -9.98 2.86 -0.69
CA PRO A 176 -8.72 3.38 -0.16
C PRO A 176 -8.85 4.86 0.19
N PHE A 177 -8.44 5.22 1.39
CA PHE A 177 -8.10 6.58 1.78
C PHE A 177 -6.58 6.66 1.94
N ARG A 178 -5.93 7.54 1.20
CA ARG A 178 -4.48 7.67 1.18
C ARG A 178 -4.08 9.11 1.39
N GLY A 179 -3.12 9.34 2.29
CA GLY A 179 -2.60 10.66 2.58
C GLY A 179 -1.11 10.62 2.84
N GLY A 180 -0.41 11.70 2.51
CA GLY A 180 1.03 11.74 2.71
C GLY A 180 1.64 13.13 2.57
N VAL A 181 2.91 13.18 2.96
CA VAL A 181 3.77 14.36 2.81
C VAL A 181 4.93 13.98 1.90
N SER A 182 5.11 14.74 0.82
CA SER A 182 6.22 14.56 -0.12
C SER A 182 7.27 15.65 0.05
N TYR A 183 8.52 15.27 -0.05
CA TYR A 183 9.68 16.16 -0.02
C TYR A 183 10.49 16.02 -1.32
N ARG A 184 10.88 17.14 -1.90
CA ARG A 184 11.66 17.19 -3.13
C ARG A 184 13.11 16.84 -2.86
N ILE A 185 13.60 15.72 -3.39
CA ILE A 185 14.99 15.30 -3.30
C ILE A 185 15.79 15.62 -4.57
N GLY A 186 15.11 16.02 -5.65
CA GLY A 186 15.76 16.39 -6.91
C GLY A 186 14.80 16.99 -7.94
N PRO A 187 15.31 17.36 -9.10
CA PRO A 187 14.47 17.97 -10.16
C PRO A 187 13.38 17.00 -10.66
N HIS A 188 13.66 15.71 -10.70
CA HIS A 188 12.77 14.67 -11.22
C HIS A 188 12.28 13.70 -10.14
N SER A 189 12.61 13.89 -8.87
CA SER A 189 12.32 12.90 -7.84
C SER A 189 11.87 13.53 -6.54
N ASP A 190 10.91 12.87 -5.87
CA ASP A 190 10.46 13.18 -4.53
C ASP A 190 10.52 11.92 -3.67
N LEU A 191 10.69 12.12 -2.38
CA LEU A 191 10.48 11.11 -1.35
C LEU A 191 9.22 11.49 -0.58
N ALA A 192 8.38 10.51 -0.23
CA ALA A 192 7.19 10.77 0.56
C ALA A 192 7.03 9.75 1.68
N LEU A 193 6.39 10.20 2.77
CA LEU A 193 5.78 9.34 3.76
C LEU A 193 4.29 9.30 3.48
N GLU A 194 3.73 8.11 3.32
CA GLU A 194 2.33 7.90 2.93
C GLU A 194 1.66 6.90 3.86
N GLY A 195 0.48 7.24 4.35
CA GLY A 195 -0.42 6.35 5.05
C GLY A 195 -1.58 5.96 4.14
N THR A 196 -1.98 4.69 4.18
CA THR A 196 -3.15 4.17 3.47
C THR A 196 -4.06 3.44 4.43
N PHE A 197 -5.31 3.82 4.45
CA PHE A 197 -6.41 3.11 5.10
C PHE A 197 -7.29 2.48 4.02
N MET A 198 -7.51 1.18 4.09
CA MET A 198 -8.35 0.43 3.17
C MET A 198 -9.63 0.02 3.90
N ALA A 199 -10.71 0.75 3.70
CA ALA A 199 -12.02 0.41 4.22
C ALA A 199 -12.61 -0.70 3.35
N THR A 200 -12.64 -1.93 3.87
CA THR A 200 -13.29 -3.04 3.19
C THR A 200 -14.74 -3.15 3.64
N PHE A 201 -15.57 -3.73 2.78
CA PHE A 201 -16.98 -4.05 3.11
C PHE A 201 -17.13 -5.54 3.43
N ALA A 202 -16.09 -6.14 3.99
CA ALA A 202 -16.01 -7.56 4.27
C ALA A 202 -15.60 -7.78 5.73
N ASP A 203 -16.18 -8.81 6.32
CA ASP A 203 -16.00 -9.29 7.69
C ASP A 203 -15.39 -10.71 7.67
N ASP A 204 -14.65 -11.04 6.61
CA ASP A 204 -14.08 -12.37 6.44
C ASP A 204 -12.58 -12.36 6.14
N ILE A 205 -11.91 -11.21 6.26
CA ILE A 205 -10.46 -11.10 6.01
C ILE A 205 -9.69 -11.90 7.06
N ASP A 206 -10.14 -11.86 8.29
CA ASP A 206 -9.57 -12.57 9.42
C ASP A 206 -10.11 -14.00 9.62
N GLY A 207 -11.11 -14.41 8.82
CA GLY A 207 -11.75 -15.73 8.90
C GLY A 207 -12.88 -15.86 9.89
N ASN A 208 -13.29 -14.78 10.56
CA ASN A 208 -14.33 -14.75 11.60
C ASN A 208 -15.63 -14.09 11.10
N GLU A 209 -16.12 -14.55 9.97
CA GLU A 209 -17.33 -14.03 9.32
C GLU A 209 -18.55 -14.05 10.26
N GLY A 210 -19.17 -12.88 10.47
CA GLY A 210 -20.38 -12.72 11.28
C GLY A 210 -20.17 -12.78 12.80
N PHE A 211 -18.93 -12.76 13.29
CA PHE A 211 -18.66 -12.78 14.73
C PHE A 211 -19.04 -11.45 15.39
N ASN A 212 -18.81 -10.34 14.74
CA ASN A 212 -19.23 -9.02 15.18
C ASN A 212 -19.90 -8.21 14.04
N ARG A 213 -20.20 -6.92 14.27
CA ARG A 213 -20.86 -6.04 13.30
C ARG A 213 -19.87 -5.12 12.55
N PHE A 214 -18.58 -5.26 12.82
CA PHE A 214 -17.55 -4.41 12.23
C PHE A 214 -16.86 -5.11 11.08
N ASN A 215 -16.65 -4.38 10.00
CA ASN A 215 -15.87 -4.88 8.87
C ASN A 215 -14.38 -4.85 9.17
N ASP A 216 -13.65 -5.74 8.56
CA ASP A 216 -12.20 -5.79 8.62
C ASP A 216 -11.56 -4.66 7.81
N HIS A 217 -10.50 -4.06 8.32
CA HIS A 217 -9.79 -2.97 7.67
C HIS A 217 -8.29 -3.24 7.59
N LEU A 218 -7.65 -2.69 6.56
CA LEU A 218 -6.22 -2.81 6.36
C LEU A 218 -5.55 -1.43 6.39
N PHE A 219 -4.37 -1.38 7.01
CA PHE A 219 -3.57 -0.18 7.13
C PHE A 219 -2.17 -0.40 6.58
N GLN A 220 -1.61 0.62 5.94
CA GLN A 220 -0.24 0.65 5.47
C GLN A 220 0.40 2.00 5.80
N ALA A 221 1.68 1.99 6.16
CA ALA A 221 2.51 3.18 6.22
C ALA A 221 3.75 2.93 5.37
N GLN A 222 4.01 3.78 4.38
CA GLN A 222 5.03 3.53 3.37
C GLN A 222 5.96 4.72 3.18
N VAL A 223 7.22 4.44 2.92
CA VAL A 223 8.14 5.37 2.29
C VAL A 223 7.99 5.20 0.79
N VAL A 224 7.67 6.28 0.09
CA VAL A 224 7.35 6.27 -1.34
C VAL A 224 8.37 7.11 -2.10
N PHE A 225 9.07 6.48 -3.02
CA PHE A 225 9.90 7.16 -3.99
C PHE A 225 9.06 7.50 -5.23
N LYS A 226 9.03 8.78 -5.61
CA LYS A 226 8.31 9.30 -6.77
C LYS A 226 9.30 9.75 -7.84
N ARG A 227 9.11 9.29 -9.08
CA ARG A 227 9.89 9.69 -10.25
C ARG A 227 8.99 10.35 -11.30
N TYR A 228 9.28 11.60 -11.63
CA TYR A 228 8.63 12.28 -12.74
C TYR A 228 9.21 11.78 -14.06
N LEU A 229 8.34 11.24 -14.89
CA LEU A 229 8.72 10.73 -16.20
C LEU A 229 8.77 11.89 -17.20
N SER A 230 9.78 11.91 -18.03
CA SER A 230 9.82 12.77 -19.23
C SER A 230 8.66 12.38 -20.15
N PRO A 231 8.20 13.29 -21.06
CA PRO A 231 7.24 12.87 -22.07
C PRO A 231 7.74 11.60 -22.75
N PHE A 232 6.80 10.70 -23.03
CA PHE A 232 7.09 9.42 -23.68
C PHE A 232 8.06 9.59 -24.86
N PRO A 233 8.91 8.58 -25.13
CA PRO A 233 9.80 8.61 -26.29
C PRO A 233 9.04 9.02 -27.54
N PHE A 234 9.69 9.76 -28.42
CA PHE A 234 9.09 10.39 -29.62
C PHE A 234 8.27 9.45 -30.52
N TRP A 235 8.55 8.15 -30.47
CA TRP A 235 7.84 7.14 -31.27
C TRP A 235 6.40 6.86 -30.80
N LEU A 236 6.01 7.23 -29.57
CA LEU A 236 4.62 7.17 -29.11
C LEU A 236 3.79 8.39 -29.52
N LYS A 237 4.42 9.47 -30.00
CA LYS A 237 3.72 10.66 -30.54
C LYS A 237 2.95 10.40 -31.84
N TYR A 238 3.22 9.28 -32.50
CA TYR A 238 2.60 8.92 -33.79
C TYR A 238 1.43 7.93 -33.64
N LEU A 239 1.00 7.65 -32.40
CA LEU A 239 -0.14 6.76 -32.12
C LEU A 239 -1.40 7.53 -31.70
N GLU A 240 -1.37 8.87 -31.68
CA GLU A 240 -2.52 9.77 -31.61
C GLU A 240 -2.85 10.29 -33.01
#